data_40c668a529d947d9428ab27e050389fe
#
_entry.id   40c668a529d947d9428ab27e050389fe
#
_cell.length_a   1.000
_cell.length_b   1.000
_cell.length_c   1.000
_cell.angle_alpha   90.00
_cell.angle_beta   90.00
_cell.angle_gamma   90.00
#
_symmetry.space_group_name_H-M   'P 1'
#
loop_
_entity.id
_entity.type
_entity.pdbx_description
1 polymer ?
#
loop_
_entity_poly.entity_id
_entity_poly.type
_entity_poly.pdbx_seq_one_letter_code
_entity_poly.pdbx_strand_id
1 'polypeptide(L)'
;YSSIQTSGLIDKRYANKDAKGRVKESKLTGREKLIESEFNMFLDNPIFGIGVGKNKEYREETTGIEAASHNEITRMLAEHGMFGLFGLIILLVTPMVLYLNNKQNIFVFSFVVFWILTINHAAMRLAAPAFIYALSLLKVQFVDETTVPRESVK
;
A
#
# COMPACT_ATOMS: atom_id res chain seq x y z
N TYR A 1 -12.13 -33.04 -1.77
CA TYR A 1 -12.81 -32.52 -2.98
C TYR A 1 -11.99 -31.40 -3.64
N SER A 2 -11.49 -30.43 -2.88
CA SER A 2 -10.69 -29.31 -3.42
C SER A 2 -9.35 -29.74 -4.01
N SER A 3 -8.70 -30.75 -3.44
CA SER A 3 -7.40 -31.28 -3.90
C SER A 3 -7.50 -31.92 -5.27
N ILE A 4 -8.61 -32.57 -5.59
CA ILE A 4 -8.84 -33.20 -6.91
C ILE A 4 -9.06 -32.13 -7.99
N GLN A 5 -9.84 -31.07 -7.68
CA GLN A 5 -10.12 -30.00 -8.63
C GLN A 5 -8.91 -29.12 -8.94
N THR A 6 -7.96 -28.99 -8.02
CA THR A 6 -6.76 -28.16 -8.16
C THR A 6 -5.50 -28.93 -8.53
N SER A 7 -5.63 -30.22 -8.88
CA SER A 7 -4.49 -31.12 -9.17
C SER A 7 -3.43 -31.11 -8.07
N GLY A 8 -3.85 -30.98 -6.80
CA GLY A 8 -2.97 -30.96 -5.63
C GLY A 8 -2.17 -29.65 -5.46
N LEU A 9 -2.47 -28.59 -6.21
CA LEU A 9 -1.75 -27.31 -6.08
C LEU A 9 -1.98 -26.65 -4.72
N ILE A 10 -3.17 -26.83 -4.13
CA ILE A 10 -3.48 -26.30 -2.80
C ILE A 10 -2.61 -27.01 -1.77
N ASP A 11 -2.55 -28.35 -1.79
CA ASP A 11 -1.75 -29.12 -0.85
C ASP A 11 -0.26 -28.79 -0.94
N LYS A 12 0.29 -28.60 -2.17
CA LYS A 12 1.65 -28.15 -2.39
C LYS A 12 1.90 -26.75 -1.81
N ARG A 13 0.91 -25.85 -1.90
CA ARG A 13 1.02 -24.50 -1.36
C ARG A 13 1.07 -24.49 0.16
N TYR A 14 0.24 -25.30 0.84
CA TYR A 14 0.29 -25.46 2.29
C TYR A 14 1.55 -26.18 2.76
N ALA A 15 2.07 -27.12 1.97
CA ALA A 15 3.34 -27.79 2.25
C ALA A 15 4.59 -26.95 1.90
N ASN A 16 4.42 -25.65 1.57
CA ASN A 16 5.50 -24.76 1.13
C ASN A 16 6.31 -25.29 -0.06
N LYS A 17 5.62 -25.94 -1.01
CA LYS A 17 6.25 -26.48 -2.22
C LYS A 17 5.85 -25.66 -3.46
N ASP A 18 6.77 -25.59 -4.44
CA ASP A 18 6.47 -25.01 -5.75
C ASP A 18 5.57 -25.95 -6.59
N ALA A 19 5.16 -25.51 -7.78
CA ALA A 19 4.37 -26.34 -8.69
C ALA A 19 5.10 -27.64 -9.10
N LYS A 20 6.44 -27.64 -9.07
CA LYS A 20 7.30 -28.81 -9.37
C LYS A 20 7.58 -29.68 -8.14
N GLY A 21 7.01 -29.32 -6.95
CA GLY A 21 7.16 -30.11 -5.73
C GLY A 21 8.43 -29.81 -4.90
N ARG A 22 9.25 -28.83 -5.29
CA ARG A 22 10.45 -28.44 -4.54
C ARG A 22 10.08 -27.55 -3.37
N VAL A 23 10.75 -27.71 -2.23
CA VAL A 23 10.54 -26.86 -1.05
C VAL A 23 10.99 -25.44 -1.37
N LYS A 24 10.12 -24.46 -1.12
CA LYS A 24 10.46 -23.04 -1.27
C LYS A 24 11.36 -22.60 -0.12
N GLU A 25 12.37 -21.81 -0.42
CA GLU A 25 13.28 -21.25 0.60
C GLU A 25 12.56 -20.31 1.59
N SER A 26 11.49 -19.65 1.15
CA SER A 26 10.70 -18.74 1.98
C SER A 26 9.23 -19.10 1.96
N LYS A 27 8.58 -19.11 3.14
CA LYS A 27 7.14 -19.28 3.31
C LYS A 27 6.34 -18.12 2.71
N LEU A 28 6.92 -16.92 2.66
CA LEU A 28 6.31 -15.68 2.18
C LEU A 28 6.54 -15.41 0.68
N THR A 29 6.78 -16.44 -0.12
CA THR A 29 6.81 -16.38 -1.60
C THR A 29 7.85 -15.40 -2.18
N GLY A 30 8.98 -15.17 -1.48
CA GLY A 30 10.05 -14.29 -1.94
C GLY A 30 9.79 -12.79 -1.74
N ARG A 31 8.66 -12.41 -1.16
CA ARG A 31 8.34 -10.99 -0.89
C ARG A 31 9.32 -10.35 0.09
N GLU A 32 9.81 -11.12 1.06
CA GLU A 32 10.83 -10.66 2.01
C GLU A 32 12.10 -10.22 1.29
N LYS A 33 12.60 -11.04 0.36
CA LYS A 33 13.79 -10.71 -0.43
C LYS A 33 13.60 -9.46 -1.28
N LEU A 34 12.36 -9.23 -1.78
CA LEU A 34 12.04 -8.02 -2.53
C LEU A 34 12.04 -6.77 -1.64
N ILE A 35 11.44 -6.85 -0.45
CA ILE A 35 11.42 -5.76 0.53
C ILE A 35 12.84 -5.44 1.00
N GLU A 36 13.62 -6.46 1.33
CA GLU A 36 15.02 -6.32 1.72
C GLU A 36 15.86 -5.66 0.62
N SER A 37 15.69 -6.10 -0.63
CA SER A 37 16.36 -5.49 -1.79
C SER A 37 15.99 -4.01 -1.93
N GLU A 38 14.72 -3.64 -1.79
CA GLU A 38 14.25 -2.25 -1.88
C GLU A 38 14.77 -1.39 -0.73
N PHE A 39 14.86 -1.97 0.45
CA PHE A 39 15.43 -1.28 1.61
C PHE A 39 16.94 -1.03 1.43
N ASN A 40 17.68 -2.00 0.89
CA ASN A 40 19.09 -1.82 0.55
C ASN A 40 19.29 -0.74 -0.52
N MET A 41 18.45 -0.73 -1.57
CA MET A 41 18.45 0.35 -2.58
C MET A 41 18.28 1.74 -1.96
N PHE A 42 17.41 1.86 -0.95
CA PHE A 42 17.24 3.10 -0.19
C PHE A 42 18.49 3.45 0.62
N LEU A 43 19.12 2.47 1.30
CA LEU A 43 20.33 2.70 2.09
C LEU A 43 21.52 3.11 1.21
N ASP A 44 21.63 2.55 0.01
CA ASP A 44 22.68 2.88 -0.95
C ASP A 44 22.46 4.27 -1.58
N ASN A 45 21.20 4.71 -1.72
CA ASN A 45 20.83 5.97 -2.35
C ASN A 45 19.83 6.79 -1.50
N PRO A 46 20.19 7.22 -0.28
CA PRO A 46 19.23 7.68 0.71
C PRO A 46 18.58 9.02 0.35
N ILE A 47 19.26 9.92 -0.37
CA ILE A 47 18.75 11.29 -0.61
C ILE A 47 17.72 11.29 -1.74
N PHE A 48 18.10 10.83 -2.93
CA PHE A 48 17.27 10.91 -4.13
C PHE A 48 16.67 9.57 -4.55
N GLY A 49 17.08 8.47 -3.92
CA GLY A 49 16.74 7.12 -4.37
C GLY A 49 17.43 6.75 -5.68
N ILE A 50 17.09 5.59 -6.23
CA ILE A 50 17.64 5.07 -7.49
C ILE A 50 16.98 5.68 -8.74
N GLY A 51 15.91 6.47 -8.55
CA GLY A 51 15.12 7.05 -9.62
C GLY A 51 13.84 6.27 -9.93
N VAL A 52 12.84 7.01 -10.41
CA VAL A 52 11.50 6.50 -10.68
C VAL A 52 11.51 5.43 -11.77
N GLY A 53 10.89 4.28 -11.49
CA GLY A 53 10.74 3.18 -12.43
C GLY A 53 11.96 2.28 -12.58
N LYS A 54 13.10 2.61 -11.97
CA LYS A 54 14.36 1.85 -12.09
C LYS A 54 14.47 0.67 -11.14
N ASN A 55 13.53 0.48 -10.23
CA ASN A 55 13.58 -0.54 -9.20
C ASN A 55 13.78 -1.96 -9.76
N LYS A 56 13.08 -2.30 -10.87
CA LYS A 56 13.20 -3.62 -11.52
C LYS A 56 14.59 -3.81 -12.11
N GLU A 57 15.06 -2.86 -12.90
CA GLU A 57 16.37 -2.88 -13.59
C GLU A 57 17.52 -2.96 -12.57
N TYR A 58 17.52 -2.09 -11.58
CA TYR A 58 18.53 -2.07 -10.52
C TYR A 58 18.58 -3.39 -9.74
N ARG A 59 17.42 -4.01 -9.48
CA ARG A 59 17.36 -5.31 -8.79
C ARG A 59 17.92 -6.42 -9.67
N GLU A 60 17.59 -6.42 -10.95
CA GLU A 60 18.12 -7.40 -11.91
C GLU A 60 19.64 -7.33 -11.99
N GLU A 61 20.21 -6.12 -12.07
CA GLU A 61 21.66 -5.91 -12.08
C GLU A 61 22.35 -6.33 -10.78
N THR A 62 21.75 -6.07 -9.62
CA THR A 62 22.38 -6.31 -8.31
C THR A 62 22.14 -7.71 -7.76
N THR A 63 20.97 -8.30 -8.01
CA THR A 63 20.56 -9.59 -7.42
C THR A 63 20.25 -10.67 -8.43
N GLY A 64 20.23 -10.34 -9.73
CA GLY A 64 19.81 -11.25 -10.79
C GLY A 64 18.32 -11.61 -10.76
N ILE A 65 17.51 -10.92 -9.96
CA ILE A 65 16.07 -11.19 -9.79
C ILE A 65 15.24 -10.20 -10.60
N GLU A 66 14.67 -10.66 -11.70
CA GLU A 66 13.70 -9.88 -12.48
C GLU A 66 12.30 -9.97 -11.84
N ALA A 67 12.00 -9.08 -10.90
CA ALA A 67 10.70 -9.03 -10.25
C ALA A 67 10.26 -7.58 -10.01
N ALA A 68 8.96 -7.32 -10.19
CA ALA A 68 8.38 -6.03 -9.84
C ALA A 68 8.16 -5.93 -8.32
N SER A 69 8.21 -4.70 -7.79
CA SER A 69 7.81 -4.42 -6.41
C SER A 69 6.35 -4.79 -6.17
N HIS A 70 6.08 -5.33 -5.00
CA HIS A 70 4.74 -5.64 -4.51
C HIS A 70 4.33 -4.79 -3.30
N ASN A 71 5.20 -3.88 -2.84
CA ASN A 71 4.93 -2.97 -1.73
C ASN A 71 5.29 -1.54 -2.17
N GLU A 72 4.29 -0.67 -2.18
CA GLU A 72 4.50 0.71 -2.62
C GLU A 72 5.29 1.54 -1.60
N ILE A 73 5.26 1.19 -0.31
CA ILE A 73 5.99 1.91 0.73
C ILE A 73 7.50 1.74 0.51
N THR A 74 7.97 0.50 0.41
CA THR A 74 9.40 0.22 0.19
C THR A 74 9.86 0.68 -1.19
N ARG A 75 8.97 0.60 -2.20
CA ARG A 75 9.26 1.15 -3.52
C ARG A 75 9.43 2.67 -3.50
N MET A 76 8.57 3.42 -2.80
CA MET A 76 8.71 4.86 -2.67
C MET A 76 10.03 5.24 -2.00
N LEU A 77 10.46 4.49 -0.98
CA LEU A 77 11.75 4.69 -0.34
C LEU A 77 12.90 4.43 -1.31
N ALA A 78 12.87 3.31 -2.03
CA ALA A 78 13.92 2.94 -2.98
C ALA A 78 14.03 3.93 -4.15
N GLU A 79 12.90 4.29 -4.77
CA GLU A 79 12.87 5.13 -5.98
C GLU A 79 13.09 6.62 -5.69
N HIS A 80 12.61 7.13 -4.53
CA HIS A 80 12.63 8.57 -4.21
C HIS A 80 13.49 8.94 -2.99
N GLY A 81 14.06 7.97 -2.29
CA GLY A 81 14.89 8.22 -1.12
C GLY A 81 14.12 8.94 0.00
N MET A 82 14.77 9.94 0.61
CA MET A 82 14.16 10.75 1.67
C MET A 82 12.93 11.56 1.21
N PHE A 83 12.85 11.94 -0.05
CA PHE A 83 11.65 12.60 -0.58
C PHE A 83 10.45 11.66 -0.58
N GLY A 84 10.66 10.36 -0.88
CA GLY A 84 9.63 9.33 -0.75
C GLY A 84 9.17 9.14 0.69
N LEU A 85 10.10 9.09 1.64
CA LEU A 85 9.81 9.04 3.07
C LEU A 85 8.97 10.25 3.52
N PHE A 86 9.39 11.45 3.12
CA PHE A 86 8.69 12.69 3.47
C PHE A 86 7.27 12.71 2.90
N GLY A 87 7.12 12.30 1.64
CA GLY A 87 5.81 12.15 1.00
C GLY A 87 4.90 11.17 1.75
N LEU A 88 5.42 10.01 2.15
CA LEU A 88 4.66 9.02 2.94
C LEU A 88 4.23 9.58 4.30
N ILE A 89 5.11 10.32 4.99
CA ILE A 89 4.77 10.95 6.27
C ILE A 89 3.64 11.95 6.08
N ILE A 90 3.69 12.82 5.08
CA ILE A 90 2.63 13.77 4.78
C ILE A 90 1.32 13.05 4.50
N LEU A 91 1.33 12.01 3.67
CA LEU A 91 0.14 11.23 3.35
C LEU A 91 -0.50 10.56 4.56
N LEU A 92 0.29 10.10 5.52
CA LEU A 92 -0.21 9.47 6.75
C LEU A 92 -0.68 10.50 7.79
N VAL A 93 0.05 11.60 7.94
CA VAL A 93 -0.23 12.61 8.98
C VAL A 93 -1.45 13.47 8.62
N THR A 94 -1.61 13.81 7.34
CA THR A 94 -2.70 14.73 6.92
C THR A 94 -4.09 14.26 7.36
N PRO A 95 -4.57 13.04 7.07
CA PRO A 95 -5.88 12.59 7.50
C PRO A 95 -5.98 12.46 9.03
N MET A 96 -4.86 12.15 9.72
CA MET A 96 -4.84 12.11 11.18
C MET A 96 -5.09 13.49 11.79
N VAL A 97 -4.45 14.54 11.26
CA VAL A 97 -4.65 15.93 11.69
C VAL A 97 -6.10 16.35 11.44
N LEU A 98 -6.67 16.02 10.28
CA LEU A 98 -8.06 16.31 9.97
C LEU A 98 -9.04 15.63 10.95
N TYR A 99 -8.76 14.39 11.32
CA TYR A 99 -9.55 13.66 12.32
C TYR A 99 -9.44 14.31 13.72
N LEU A 100 -8.25 14.70 14.13
CA LEU A 100 -8.02 15.34 15.43
C LEU A 100 -8.73 16.70 15.53
N ASN A 101 -8.76 17.44 14.41
CA ASN A 101 -9.45 18.74 14.36
C ASN A 101 -10.98 18.60 14.38
N ASN A 102 -11.52 17.53 13.81
CA ASN A 102 -12.96 17.28 13.83
C ASN A 102 -13.24 15.77 13.96
N LYS A 103 -13.75 15.37 15.14
CA LYS A 103 -14.07 13.96 15.45
C LYS A 103 -15.19 13.36 14.59
N GLN A 104 -16.04 14.19 13.98
CA GLN A 104 -17.05 13.73 13.02
C GLN A 104 -16.43 13.10 11.77
N ASN A 105 -15.17 13.41 11.47
CA ASN A 105 -14.42 12.82 10.37
C ASN A 105 -14.08 11.33 10.57
N ILE A 106 -14.50 10.70 11.67
CA ILE A 106 -14.24 9.26 11.92
C ILE A 106 -14.80 8.37 10.80
N PHE A 107 -15.93 8.73 10.21
CA PHE A 107 -16.53 7.97 9.11
C PHE A 107 -15.65 8.00 7.84
N VAL A 108 -14.93 9.10 7.64
CA VAL A 108 -14.03 9.30 6.50
C VAL A 108 -12.67 8.67 6.79
N PHE A 109 -12.28 8.60 8.05
CA PHE A 109 -11.01 8.02 8.48
C PHE A 109 -10.89 6.53 8.12
N SER A 110 -12.00 5.81 8.02
CA SER A 110 -12.00 4.41 7.56
C SER A 110 -11.39 4.24 6.16
N PHE A 111 -11.51 5.26 5.28
CA PHE A 111 -10.88 5.25 3.98
C PHE A 111 -9.35 5.28 4.06
N VAL A 112 -8.76 5.87 5.11
CA VAL A 112 -7.30 5.83 5.35
C VAL A 112 -6.84 4.40 5.57
N VAL A 113 -7.56 3.65 6.40
CA VAL A 113 -7.25 2.24 6.68
C VAL A 113 -7.33 1.43 5.39
N PHE A 114 -8.38 1.63 4.61
CA PHE A 114 -8.53 0.95 3.33
C PHE A 114 -7.43 1.32 2.33
N TRP A 115 -7.04 2.60 2.27
CA TRP A 115 -5.93 3.06 1.47
C TRP A 115 -4.61 2.39 1.87
N ILE A 116 -4.29 2.32 3.18
CA ILE A 116 -3.10 1.63 3.69
C ILE A 116 -3.07 0.16 3.25
N LEU A 117 -4.21 -0.52 3.28
CA LEU A 117 -4.31 -1.89 2.79
C LEU A 117 -4.03 -2.00 1.28
N THR A 118 -4.46 -1.03 0.49
CA THR A 118 -4.23 -1.03 -0.97
C THR A 118 -2.77 -0.79 -1.34
N ILE A 119 -2.06 0.10 -0.63
CA ILE A 119 -0.66 0.41 -0.92
C ILE A 119 0.31 -0.73 -0.60
N ASN A 120 -0.08 -1.65 0.28
CA ASN A 120 0.68 -2.87 0.53
C ASN A 120 0.61 -3.90 -0.63
N HIS A 121 -0.18 -3.63 -1.67
CA HIS A 121 -0.41 -4.53 -2.81
C HIS A 121 -0.02 -3.92 -4.17
N ALA A 122 0.94 -3.00 -4.22
CA ALA A 122 1.39 -2.35 -5.45
C ALA A 122 0.28 -1.66 -6.25
N ALA A 123 -0.77 -1.19 -5.56
CA ALA A 123 -1.95 -0.64 -6.21
C ALA A 123 -1.88 0.89 -6.43
N MET A 124 -0.87 1.60 -5.93
CA MET A 124 -0.78 3.07 -6.07
C MET A 124 -0.69 3.57 -7.52
N ARG A 125 -0.33 2.70 -8.44
CA ARG A 125 -0.32 3.03 -9.89
C ARG A 125 -1.73 3.08 -10.49
N LEU A 126 -2.74 2.63 -9.76
CA LEU A 126 -4.13 2.69 -10.17
C LEU A 126 -4.79 3.96 -9.63
N ALA A 127 -5.80 4.45 -10.30
CA ALA A 127 -6.57 5.61 -9.84
C ALA A 127 -7.36 5.34 -8.55
N ALA A 128 -7.73 4.08 -8.29
CA ALA A 128 -8.55 3.71 -7.14
C ALA A 128 -7.93 4.06 -5.78
N PRO A 129 -6.66 3.75 -5.45
CA PRO A 129 -6.06 4.17 -4.20
C PRO A 129 -6.00 5.70 -4.03
N ALA A 130 -5.68 6.45 -5.09
CA ALA A 130 -5.68 7.90 -5.05
C ALA A 130 -7.08 8.46 -4.76
N PHE A 131 -8.12 7.89 -5.38
CA PHE A 131 -9.50 8.24 -5.13
C PHE A 131 -9.93 7.94 -3.69
N ILE A 132 -9.60 6.75 -3.17
CA ILE A 132 -9.87 6.35 -1.79
C ILE A 132 -9.18 7.31 -0.81
N TYR A 133 -7.94 7.67 -1.08
CA TYR A 133 -7.21 8.64 -0.28
C TYR A 133 -7.89 10.01 -0.30
N ALA A 134 -8.32 10.49 -1.47
CA ALA A 134 -9.05 11.74 -1.60
C ALA A 134 -10.35 11.76 -0.79
N LEU A 135 -11.08 10.63 -0.74
CA LEU A 135 -12.26 10.48 0.12
C LEU A 135 -11.92 10.63 1.60
N SER A 136 -10.73 10.21 2.04
CA SER A 136 -10.29 10.35 3.43
C SER A 136 -10.03 11.80 3.85
N LEU A 137 -9.91 12.72 2.91
CA LEU A 137 -9.68 14.15 3.15
C LEU A 137 -10.96 14.98 3.20
N LEU A 138 -12.13 14.37 2.98
CA LEU A 138 -13.41 15.07 3.04
C LEU A 138 -13.71 15.53 4.47
N LYS A 139 -14.28 16.73 4.60
CA LYS A 139 -14.80 17.24 5.88
C LYS A 139 -16.27 16.85 6.00
N VAL A 140 -16.59 16.13 7.07
CA VAL A 140 -17.97 15.73 7.39
C VAL A 140 -18.51 16.66 8.45
N GLN A 141 -19.72 17.19 8.21
CA GLN A 141 -20.49 17.96 9.18
C GLN A 141 -21.90 17.38 9.24
N PHE A 142 -22.29 16.89 10.40
CA PHE A 142 -23.68 16.51 10.63
C PHE A 142 -24.46 17.77 11.04
N VAL A 143 -25.47 18.10 10.26
CA VAL A 143 -26.40 19.20 10.57
C VAL A 143 -27.55 18.59 11.35
N ASP A 144 -27.78 19.09 12.57
CA ASP A 144 -28.95 18.71 13.36
C ASP A 144 -30.19 19.33 12.72
N GLU A 145 -31.13 18.52 12.25
CA GLU A 145 -32.38 18.97 11.62
C GLU A 145 -33.22 19.85 12.56
N THR A 146 -32.98 19.78 13.88
CA THR A 146 -33.65 20.62 14.88
C THR A 146 -33.25 22.08 14.79
N THR A 147 -32.13 22.41 14.15
CA THR A 147 -31.61 23.80 14.01
C THR A 147 -32.00 24.47 12.71
N VAL A 148 -32.66 23.76 11.80
CA VAL A 148 -33.17 24.36 10.57
C VAL A 148 -34.45 25.11 10.91
N PRO A 149 -34.49 26.45 10.76
CA PRO A 149 -35.74 27.18 10.97
C PRO A 149 -36.78 26.67 9.97
N ARG A 150 -37.89 26.12 10.42
CA ARG A 150 -39.05 25.87 9.57
C ARG A 150 -39.49 27.21 9.00
N GLU A 151 -39.08 27.53 7.80
CA GLU A 151 -39.71 28.61 7.04
C GLU A 151 -41.19 28.31 7.01
N SER A 152 -41.97 29.17 7.63
CA SER A 152 -43.40 29.11 7.61
C SER A 152 -43.84 29.22 6.15
N VAL A 153 -44.25 28.09 5.56
CA VAL A 153 -45.00 28.08 4.29
C VAL A 153 -46.27 28.86 4.53
N LYS A 154 -46.31 30.11 4.07
CA LYS A 154 -47.50 30.90 3.96
C LYS A 154 -48.14 30.61 2.62
#